data_991dab4d418f4246c7eb3fa2e42a06d2
#
_entry.id   991dab4d418f4246c7eb3fa2e42a06d2
#
_cell.length_a   1.000
_cell.length_b   1.000
_cell.length_c   1.000
_cell.angle_alpha   90.00
_cell.angle_beta   90.00
_cell.angle_gamma   90.00
#
_symmetry.space_group_name_H-M   'P 1'
#
loop_
_entity.id
_entity.type
_entity.pdbx_description
1 polymer ?
#
loop_
_entity_poly.entity_id
_entity_poly.type
_entity_poly.pdbx_seq_one_letter_code
_entity_poly.pdbx_strand_id
1 'polypeptide(L)'
;MEYVKFDGIEKKVSKFFMGTFGMFPDNKEKHFQTLDAAFDLGITAIDTARAYDSEPTVGEWLKTRGNREEIVLLSKGAHPSDYRERVTPYDIDSDLAETLAELQTDYLDIYLLHRDNTALPVGPIVEKLNEHQAAGRIRIFGGSNWTHTRLEEANEYAYAHNLNPMSVSSPNFSLAEQVKNPFAPGCVTIAGNNNAEAQAWYTKNQMPVLAYSSLARGLFSGRITRELLAEHPDQIDQFCRIGYCYEENFVRLDRCKEIAEEKGCTIPQVAMAYVLDCPMNAFPIIGAANRCEIESSLGALKVKLTPQEVLYLELKADSRK
;
A
#
# COMPACT_ATOMS: atom_id res chain seq x y z
N MET A 1 0.83 -15.08 11.54
CA MET A 1 0.68 -13.62 11.26
C MET A 1 1.28 -12.84 12.41
N GLU A 2 1.92 -11.72 12.09
CA GLU A 2 2.40 -10.73 13.05
C GLU A 2 1.41 -9.58 13.12
N TYR A 3 1.15 -9.06 14.33
CA TYR A 3 0.21 -7.97 14.57
C TYR A 3 0.89 -6.83 15.31
N VAL A 4 0.50 -5.62 14.95
CA VAL A 4 0.99 -4.38 15.55
C VAL A 4 -0.17 -3.54 16.06
N LYS A 5 0.14 -2.51 16.83
CA LYS A 5 -0.82 -1.48 17.23
C LYS A 5 -0.55 -0.21 16.45
N PHE A 6 -1.60 0.42 15.95
CA PHE A 6 -1.59 1.79 15.46
C PHE A 6 -2.25 2.67 16.52
N ASP A 7 -1.62 3.79 16.83
CA ASP A 7 -2.23 4.75 17.75
C ASP A 7 -3.57 5.22 17.16
N GLY A 8 -4.61 5.18 17.98
CA GLY A 8 -5.99 5.49 17.55
C GLY A 8 -6.77 4.32 16.97
N ILE A 9 -6.17 3.12 16.82
CA ILE A 9 -6.86 1.88 16.41
C ILE A 9 -6.75 0.84 17.52
N GLU A 10 -7.89 0.42 18.08
CA GLU A 10 -7.92 -0.59 19.16
C GLU A 10 -7.76 -2.02 18.65
N LYS A 11 -8.09 -2.25 17.37
CA LYS A 11 -8.01 -3.55 16.70
C LYS A 11 -6.57 -3.97 16.43
N LYS A 12 -6.36 -5.27 16.31
CA LYS A 12 -5.07 -5.83 15.88
C LYS A 12 -4.86 -5.55 14.40
N VAL A 13 -3.81 -4.82 14.06
CA VAL A 13 -3.43 -4.54 12.66
C VAL A 13 -2.45 -5.62 12.21
N SER A 14 -2.81 -6.42 11.21
CA SER A 14 -1.90 -7.39 10.62
C SER A 14 -0.74 -6.70 9.91
N LYS A 15 0.45 -7.30 9.94
CA LYS A 15 1.65 -6.76 9.27
C LYS A 15 1.49 -6.65 7.75
N PHE A 16 0.55 -7.39 7.17
CA PHE A 16 0.14 -7.32 5.77
C PHE A 16 -1.26 -6.74 5.65
N PHE A 17 -1.47 -5.94 4.60
CA PHE A 17 -2.78 -5.47 4.17
C PHE A 17 -3.22 -6.23 2.92
N MET A 18 -4.47 -6.67 2.87
CA MET A 18 -5.06 -7.23 1.65
C MET A 18 -5.62 -6.11 0.77
N GLY A 19 -5.00 -5.90 -0.38
CA GLY A 19 -5.46 -4.93 -1.38
C GLY A 19 -6.60 -5.52 -2.22
N THR A 20 -7.59 -4.68 -2.52
CA THR A 20 -8.81 -5.08 -3.21
C THR A 20 -8.95 -4.51 -4.62
N PHE A 21 -7.91 -3.85 -5.15
CA PHE A 21 -7.92 -3.34 -6.53
C PHE A 21 -8.22 -4.47 -7.52
N GLY A 22 -9.29 -4.34 -8.31
CA GLY A 22 -9.77 -5.34 -9.25
C GLY A 22 -10.79 -6.34 -8.68
N MET A 23 -11.26 -6.16 -7.43
CA MET A 23 -12.33 -6.97 -6.85
C MET A 23 -13.72 -6.39 -7.17
N PHE A 24 -14.08 -6.40 -8.44
CA PHE A 24 -15.34 -5.84 -8.92
C PHE A 24 -16.57 -6.68 -8.54
N PRO A 25 -17.76 -6.07 -8.44
CA PRO A 25 -18.99 -6.76 -8.00
C PRO A 25 -19.45 -7.93 -8.86
N ASP A 26 -19.07 -7.98 -10.15
CA ASP A 26 -19.47 -9.02 -11.12
C ASP A 26 -18.89 -10.42 -10.82
N ASN A 27 -17.81 -10.50 -10.03
CA ASN A 27 -17.14 -11.75 -9.62
C ASN A 27 -17.07 -11.93 -8.10
N LYS A 28 -18.06 -11.42 -7.37
CA LYS A 28 -18.03 -11.31 -5.92
C LYS A 28 -17.78 -12.62 -5.16
N GLU A 29 -18.32 -13.76 -5.61
CA GLU A 29 -18.11 -15.06 -4.95
C GLU A 29 -16.63 -15.44 -4.92
N LYS A 30 -15.90 -15.22 -6.02
CA LYS A 30 -14.47 -15.45 -6.11
C LYS A 30 -13.71 -14.50 -5.18
N HIS A 31 -14.11 -13.22 -5.15
CA HIS A 31 -13.49 -12.22 -4.28
C HIS A 31 -13.77 -12.51 -2.81
N PHE A 32 -14.96 -12.98 -2.46
CA PHE A 32 -15.27 -13.44 -1.11
C PHE A 32 -14.38 -14.61 -0.68
N GLN A 33 -14.16 -15.61 -1.55
CA GLN A 33 -13.22 -16.70 -1.26
C GLN A 33 -11.79 -16.19 -0.99
N THR A 34 -11.35 -15.18 -1.73
CA THR A 34 -10.02 -14.56 -1.52
C THR A 34 -9.95 -13.78 -0.22
N LEU A 35 -10.99 -13.01 0.12
CA LEU A 35 -11.08 -12.27 1.38
C LEU A 35 -11.21 -13.20 2.58
N ASP A 36 -12.01 -14.27 2.47
CA ASP A 36 -12.11 -15.32 3.49
C ASP A 36 -10.76 -15.99 3.73
N ALA A 37 -10.05 -16.34 2.64
CA ALA A 37 -8.71 -16.92 2.74
C ALA A 37 -7.70 -15.96 3.41
N ALA A 38 -7.75 -14.67 3.11
CA ALA A 38 -6.91 -13.66 3.76
C ALA A 38 -7.20 -13.59 5.26
N PHE A 39 -8.48 -13.52 5.63
CA PHE A 39 -8.91 -13.47 7.03
C PHE A 39 -8.54 -14.74 7.80
N ASP A 40 -8.78 -15.92 7.23
CA ASP A 40 -8.40 -17.23 7.81
C ASP A 40 -6.89 -17.34 8.06
N LEU A 41 -6.07 -16.74 7.19
CA LEU A 41 -4.62 -16.69 7.31
C LEU A 41 -4.14 -15.60 8.28
N GLY A 42 -5.08 -14.88 8.90
CA GLY A 42 -4.83 -13.88 9.92
C GLY A 42 -4.57 -12.46 9.40
N ILE A 43 -4.87 -12.16 8.13
CA ILE A 43 -4.86 -10.77 7.65
C ILE A 43 -6.14 -10.09 8.13
N THR A 44 -5.98 -9.13 9.03
CA THR A 44 -7.09 -8.35 9.59
C THR A 44 -7.23 -6.97 8.94
N ALA A 45 -6.27 -6.55 8.13
CA ALA A 45 -6.25 -5.24 7.50
C ALA A 45 -6.58 -5.33 6.00
N ILE A 46 -7.60 -4.60 5.56
CA ILE A 46 -8.05 -4.53 4.17
C ILE A 46 -7.85 -3.13 3.63
N ASP A 47 -7.23 -3.04 2.45
CA ASP A 47 -6.99 -1.83 1.69
C ASP A 47 -7.93 -1.76 0.49
N THR A 48 -8.85 -0.80 0.50
CA THR A 48 -9.72 -0.46 -0.62
C THR A 48 -9.61 1.03 -0.97
N ALA A 49 -10.38 1.49 -1.93
CA ALA A 49 -10.50 2.90 -2.28
C ALA A 49 -11.76 3.15 -3.10
N ARG A 50 -12.31 4.35 -2.98
CA ARG A 50 -13.44 4.84 -3.80
C ARG A 50 -13.18 4.64 -5.31
N ALA A 51 -11.94 4.90 -5.75
CA ALA A 51 -11.52 4.79 -7.15
C ALA A 51 -11.26 3.35 -7.64
N TYR A 52 -11.46 2.32 -6.80
CA TYR A 52 -11.20 0.91 -7.17
C TYR A 52 -12.46 0.17 -7.60
N ASP A 53 -13.64 0.75 -7.41
CA ASP A 53 -14.96 0.12 -7.63
C ASP A 53 -15.11 -1.22 -6.86
N SER A 54 -14.31 -1.43 -5.81
CA SER A 54 -14.31 -2.64 -4.99
C SER A 54 -15.04 -2.46 -3.65
N GLU A 55 -15.38 -1.23 -3.26
CA GLU A 55 -16.06 -0.94 -2.00
C GLU A 55 -17.39 -1.70 -1.84
N PRO A 56 -18.27 -1.80 -2.87
CA PRO A 56 -19.50 -2.57 -2.77
C PRO A 56 -19.24 -4.06 -2.47
N THR A 57 -18.21 -4.66 -3.10
CA THR A 57 -17.82 -6.05 -2.86
C THR A 57 -17.32 -6.26 -1.43
N VAL A 58 -16.47 -5.37 -0.94
CA VAL A 58 -15.94 -5.43 0.44
C VAL A 58 -17.05 -5.22 1.46
N GLY A 59 -17.93 -4.23 1.24
CA GLY A 59 -19.07 -3.95 2.12
C GLY A 59 -20.03 -5.13 2.24
N GLU A 60 -20.39 -5.76 1.12
CA GLU A 60 -21.24 -6.95 1.10
C GLU A 60 -20.56 -8.14 1.79
N TRP A 61 -19.24 -8.31 1.62
CA TRP A 61 -18.48 -9.35 2.32
C TRP A 61 -18.47 -9.12 3.83
N LEU A 62 -18.17 -7.91 4.31
CA LEU A 62 -18.18 -7.55 5.73
C LEU A 62 -19.56 -7.82 6.37
N LYS A 63 -20.63 -7.41 5.70
CA LYS A 63 -22.00 -7.63 6.15
C LYS A 63 -22.35 -9.11 6.20
N THR A 64 -22.00 -9.86 5.15
CA THR A 64 -22.32 -11.29 5.04
C THR A 64 -21.58 -12.12 6.07
N ARG A 65 -20.33 -11.77 6.40
CA ARG A 65 -19.49 -12.45 7.41
C ARG A 65 -19.72 -11.94 8.83
N GLY A 66 -20.28 -10.75 9.00
CA GLY A 66 -20.48 -10.13 10.30
C GLY A 66 -19.18 -9.80 11.05
N ASN A 67 -18.09 -9.62 10.35
CA ASN A 67 -16.74 -9.50 10.90
C ASN A 67 -16.17 -8.06 10.90
N ARG A 68 -17.01 -7.03 10.71
CA ARG A 68 -16.56 -5.63 10.65
C ARG A 68 -15.68 -5.21 11.83
N GLU A 69 -16.01 -5.69 13.03
CA GLU A 69 -15.29 -5.34 14.26
C GLU A 69 -13.92 -6.01 14.38
N GLU A 70 -13.66 -7.04 13.58
CA GLU A 70 -12.37 -7.74 13.54
C GLU A 70 -11.45 -7.18 12.45
N ILE A 71 -12.02 -6.45 11.47
CA ILE A 71 -11.32 -5.92 10.31
C ILE A 71 -10.90 -4.47 10.53
N VAL A 72 -9.62 -4.20 10.32
CA VAL A 72 -9.08 -2.84 10.13
C VAL A 72 -9.33 -2.45 8.69
N LEU A 73 -10.34 -1.62 8.48
CA LEU A 73 -10.80 -1.21 7.16
C LEU A 73 -10.19 0.13 6.77
N LEU A 74 -9.41 0.11 5.69
CA LEU A 74 -8.83 1.30 5.07
C LEU A 74 -9.55 1.57 3.76
N SER A 75 -9.97 2.82 3.57
CA SER A 75 -10.36 3.31 2.25
C SER A 75 -9.76 4.68 1.95
N LYS A 76 -9.90 5.12 0.70
CA LYS A 76 -9.29 6.33 0.15
C LYS A 76 -10.30 7.11 -0.69
N GLY A 77 -10.42 8.40 -0.42
CA GLY A 77 -11.11 9.38 -1.27
C GLY A 77 -10.15 10.37 -1.91
N ALA A 78 -10.67 11.44 -2.45
CA ALA A 78 -9.89 12.51 -3.06
C ALA A 78 -9.00 12.05 -4.25
N HIS A 79 -9.47 11.06 -5.03
CA HIS A 79 -8.87 10.70 -6.31
C HIS A 79 -9.26 11.73 -7.38
N PRO A 80 -8.32 12.22 -8.22
CA PRO A 80 -8.66 13.16 -9.28
C PRO A 80 -9.69 12.57 -10.25
N SER A 81 -10.54 13.42 -10.79
CA SER A 81 -11.38 13.11 -11.95
C SER A 81 -10.65 13.50 -13.25
N ASP A 82 -11.25 13.19 -14.38
CA ASP A 82 -10.72 13.61 -15.70
C ASP A 82 -10.65 15.13 -15.87
N TYR A 83 -11.35 15.89 -15.03
CA TYR A 83 -11.52 17.34 -15.19
C TYR A 83 -10.79 18.16 -14.13
N ARG A 84 -10.56 17.59 -12.94
CA ARG A 84 -9.93 18.32 -11.84
C ARG A 84 -9.40 17.39 -10.74
N GLU A 85 -8.48 17.90 -9.98
CA GLU A 85 -8.07 17.32 -8.70
C GLU A 85 -9.15 17.52 -7.64
N ARG A 86 -9.28 16.56 -6.71
CA ARG A 86 -10.41 16.44 -5.78
C ARG A 86 -9.94 16.34 -4.33
N VAL A 87 -9.27 17.39 -3.82
CA VAL A 87 -8.71 17.42 -2.45
C VAL A 87 -9.32 18.56 -1.62
N THR A 88 -10.45 19.11 -2.05
CA THR A 88 -11.14 20.14 -1.27
C THR A 88 -11.92 19.54 -0.10
N PRO A 89 -12.24 20.31 0.95
CA PRO A 89 -13.12 19.87 2.03
C PRO A 89 -14.45 19.26 1.54
N TYR A 90 -15.04 19.82 0.49
CA TYR A 90 -16.26 19.30 -0.13
C TYR A 90 -16.03 17.91 -0.76
N ASP A 91 -14.92 17.72 -1.46
CA ASP A 91 -14.62 16.42 -2.08
C ASP A 91 -14.39 15.34 -1.01
N ILE A 92 -13.72 15.70 0.10
CA ILE A 92 -13.48 14.81 1.24
C ILE A 92 -14.82 14.39 1.87
N ASP A 93 -15.73 15.35 2.11
CA ASP A 93 -17.09 15.06 2.64
C ASP A 93 -17.86 14.12 1.71
N SER A 94 -17.90 14.43 0.41
CA SER A 94 -18.65 13.66 -0.58
C SER A 94 -18.10 12.24 -0.73
N ASP A 95 -16.79 12.11 -0.94
CA ASP A 95 -16.16 10.81 -1.15
C ASP A 95 -16.28 9.91 0.10
N LEU A 96 -16.09 10.47 1.30
CA LEU A 96 -16.25 9.68 2.53
C LEU A 96 -17.71 9.24 2.75
N ALA A 97 -18.69 10.09 2.46
CA ALA A 97 -20.10 9.73 2.60
C ALA A 97 -20.47 8.57 1.64
N GLU A 98 -20.02 8.64 0.38
CA GLU A 98 -20.25 7.58 -0.59
C GLU A 98 -19.52 6.29 -0.20
N THR A 99 -18.23 6.37 0.21
CA THR A 99 -17.45 5.25 0.72
C THR A 99 -18.12 4.51 1.86
N LEU A 100 -18.61 5.24 2.88
CA LEU A 100 -19.31 4.64 4.02
C LEU A 100 -20.61 3.93 3.59
N ALA A 101 -21.35 4.52 2.64
CA ALA A 101 -22.56 3.91 2.09
C ALA A 101 -22.26 2.62 1.31
N GLU A 102 -21.27 2.62 0.43
CA GLU A 102 -20.89 1.46 -0.37
C GLU A 102 -20.28 0.33 0.49
N LEU A 103 -19.46 0.68 1.47
CA LEU A 103 -18.89 -0.26 2.44
C LEU A 103 -19.90 -0.74 3.50
N GLN A 104 -21.11 -0.16 3.53
CA GLN A 104 -22.19 -0.49 4.48
C GLN A 104 -21.73 -0.44 5.95
N THR A 105 -20.97 0.61 6.31
CA THR A 105 -20.40 0.81 7.65
C THR A 105 -20.50 2.28 8.05
N ASP A 106 -20.52 2.55 9.35
CA ASP A 106 -20.60 3.91 9.88
C ASP A 106 -19.23 4.57 10.06
N TYR A 107 -18.15 3.79 9.97
CA TYR A 107 -16.80 4.28 10.17
C TYR A 107 -15.73 3.50 9.39
N LEU A 108 -14.61 4.17 9.17
CA LEU A 108 -13.35 3.57 8.72
C LEU A 108 -12.33 3.57 9.86
N ASP A 109 -11.49 2.54 9.90
CA ASP A 109 -10.34 2.53 10.80
C ASP A 109 -9.24 3.46 10.27
N ILE A 110 -9.02 3.47 8.95
CA ILE A 110 -8.03 4.33 8.27
C ILE A 110 -8.68 4.99 7.07
N TYR A 111 -8.58 6.31 6.97
CA TYR A 111 -8.98 7.06 5.77
C TYR A 111 -7.79 7.81 5.18
N LEU A 112 -7.52 7.61 3.89
CA LEU A 112 -6.43 8.27 3.20
C LEU A 112 -6.96 9.21 2.11
N LEU A 113 -6.27 10.33 1.91
CA LEU A 113 -6.42 11.11 0.68
C LEU A 113 -5.59 10.42 -0.41
N HIS A 114 -6.25 10.03 -1.51
CA HIS A 114 -5.64 9.17 -2.54
C HIS A 114 -4.57 9.89 -3.37
N ARG A 115 -4.68 11.22 -3.49
CA ARG A 115 -3.73 12.13 -4.12
C ARG A 115 -3.64 13.43 -3.31
N ASP A 116 -2.64 14.22 -3.60
CA ASP A 116 -2.48 15.58 -3.10
C ASP A 116 -2.83 16.59 -4.22
N ASN A 117 -3.11 17.82 -3.81
CA ASN A 117 -3.11 18.99 -4.66
C ASN A 117 -2.25 20.08 -3.98
N THR A 118 -1.01 20.16 -4.38
CA THR A 118 -0.03 21.09 -3.77
C THR A 118 -0.35 22.58 -4.01
N ALA A 119 -1.31 22.90 -4.89
CA ALA A 119 -1.81 24.26 -5.06
C ALA A 119 -2.77 24.68 -3.94
N LEU A 120 -3.27 23.75 -3.13
CA LEU A 120 -4.16 24.04 -2.01
C LEU A 120 -3.38 24.11 -0.69
N PRO A 121 -3.74 25.03 0.22
CA PRO A 121 -3.18 25.02 1.56
C PRO A 121 -3.62 23.78 2.33
N VAL A 122 -2.75 23.25 3.21
CA VAL A 122 -3.03 22.04 4.00
C VAL A 122 -4.09 22.26 5.07
N GLY A 123 -4.22 23.49 5.59
CA GLY A 123 -5.08 23.81 6.72
C GLY A 123 -6.51 23.32 6.58
N PRO A 124 -7.29 23.77 5.56
CA PRO A 124 -8.67 23.33 5.37
C PRO A 124 -8.82 21.82 5.18
N ILE A 125 -7.80 21.15 4.64
CA ILE A 125 -7.75 19.68 4.46
C ILE A 125 -7.64 19.00 5.81
N VAL A 126 -6.66 19.41 6.62
CA VAL A 126 -6.41 18.86 7.97
C VAL A 126 -7.60 19.11 8.90
N GLU A 127 -8.17 20.31 8.87
CA GLU A 127 -9.38 20.66 9.64
C GLU A 127 -10.54 19.74 9.29
N LYS A 128 -10.81 19.52 8.00
CA LYS A 128 -11.89 18.64 7.54
C LYS A 128 -11.69 17.19 7.97
N LEU A 129 -10.49 16.67 7.90
CA LEU A 129 -10.18 15.31 8.39
C LEU A 129 -10.39 15.20 9.91
N ASN A 130 -10.01 16.22 10.67
CA ASN A 130 -10.26 16.29 12.11
C ASN A 130 -11.78 16.36 12.44
N GLU A 131 -12.59 17.08 11.66
CA GLU A 131 -14.05 17.07 11.81
C GLU A 131 -14.62 15.65 11.64
N HIS A 132 -14.16 14.91 10.65
CA HIS A 132 -14.60 13.52 10.44
C HIS A 132 -14.14 12.59 11.56
N GLN A 133 -12.91 12.79 12.08
CA GLN A 133 -12.40 12.02 13.20
C GLN A 133 -13.19 12.31 14.49
N ALA A 134 -13.45 13.58 14.78
CA ALA A 134 -14.25 13.99 15.94
C ALA A 134 -15.69 13.46 15.86
N ALA A 135 -16.26 13.35 14.65
CA ALA A 135 -17.56 12.74 14.41
C ALA A 135 -17.54 11.20 14.45
N GLY A 136 -16.41 10.57 14.66
CA GLY A 136 -16.25 9.12 14.74
C GLY A 136 -16.34 8.37 13.41
N ARG A 137 -16.39 9.08 12.28
CA ARG A 137 -16.48 8.47 10.93
C ARG A 137 -15.15 7.88 10.47
N ILE A 138 -14.04 8.36 10.99
CA ILE A 138 -12.69 7.81 10.75
C ILE A 138 -11.93 7.74 12.07
N ARG A 139 -11.07 6.72 12.26
CA ARG A 139 -10.27 6.59 13.48
C ARG A 139 -8.93 7.31 13.34
N ILE A 140 -8.20 7.04 12.26
CA ILE A 140 -6.98 7.76 11.89
C ILE A 140 -7.03 8.12 10.40
N PHE A 141 -6.18 9.06 10.01
CA PHE A 141 -6.13 9.52 8.62
C PHE A 141 -4.71 9.86 8.19
N GLY A 142 -4.53 9.98 6.87
CA GLY A 142 -3.24 10.32 6.28
C GLY A 142 -3.30 10.53 4.78
N GLY A 143 -2.16 10.42 4.12
CA GLY A 143 -2.01 10.65 2.69
C GLY A 143 -1.49 9.43 1.93
N SER A 144 -2.16 9.06 0.85
CA SER A 144 -1.60 8.21 -0.18
C SER A 144 -1.02 9.10 -1.28
N ASN A 145 0.21 8.81 -1.71
CA ASN A 145 0.89 9.65 -2.71
C ASN A 145 1.10 11.13 -2.27
N TRP A 146 1.22 11.36 -0.99
CA TRP A 146 1.70 12.60 -0.43
C TRP A 146 3.21 12.52 -0.23
N THR A 147 3.96 13.56 -0.59
CA THR A 147 5.40 13.61 -0.32
C THR A 147 5.64 13.74 1.19
N HIS A 148 6.80 13.30 1.67
CA HIS A 148 7.15 13.44 3.08
C HIS A 148 7.16 14.92 3.55
N THR A 149 7.60 15.83 2.68
CA THR A 149 7.59 17.28 2.96
C THR A 149 6.17 17.82 3.09
N ARG A 150 5.24 17.32 2.28
CA ARG A 150 3.85 17.74 2.34
C ARG A 150 3.12 17.17 3.56
N LEU A 151 3.47 15.95 3.96
CA LEU A 151 3.00 15.36 5.23
C LEU A 151 3.51 16.15 6.43
N GLU A 152 4.78 16.58 6.40
CA GLU A 152 5.39 17.42 7.44
C GLU A 152 4.67 18.77 7.55
N GLU A 153 4.44 19.46 6.43
CA GLU A 153 3.67 20.71 6.37
C GLU A 153 2.26 20.56 6.99
N ALA A 154 1.56 19.46 6.64
CA ALA A 154 0.23 19.17 7.18
C ALA A 154 0.27 18.91 8.70
N ASN A 155 1.30 18.23 9.18
CA ASN A 155 1.46 17.90 10.59
C ASN A 155 1.93 19.12 11.42
N GLU A 156 2.79 19.97 10.88
CA GLU A 156 3.13 21.26 11.49
C GLU A 156 1.88 22.14 11.66
N TYR A 157 1.03 22.21 10.64
CA TYR A 157 -0.25 22.91 10.74
C TYR A 157 -1.13 22.31 11.84
N ALA A 158 -1.28 20.98 11.86
CA ALA A 158 -2.08 20.29 12.88
C ALA A 158 -1.61 20.63 14.30
N TYR A 159 -0.31 20.52 14.57
CA TYR A 159 0.26 20.83 15.89
C TYR A 159 0.07 22.29 16.30
N ALA A 160 0.24 23.23 15.35
CA ALA A 160 0.05 24.65 15.61
C ALA A 160 -1.40 25.02 15.97
N HIS A 161 -2.37 24.18 15.54
CA HIS A 161 -3.81 24.41 15.76
C HIS A 161 -4.45 23.42 16.76
N ASN A 162 -3.64 22.64 17.49
CA ASN A 162 -4.11 21.61 18.43
C ASN A 162 -5.04 20.58 17.78
N LEU A 163 -4.75 20.19 16.54
CA LEU A 163 -5.44 19.17 15.77
C LEU A 163 -4.62 17.89 15.75
N ASN A 164 -5.30 16.77 15.47
CA ASN A 164 -4.62 15.49 15.25
C ASN A 164 -3.87 15.51 13.91
N PRO A 165 -2.63 15.02 13.87
CA PRO A 165 -1.83 14.98 12.65
C PRO A 165 -2.24 13.83 11.72
N MET A 166 -1.79 13.89 10.47
CA MET A 166 -1.74 12.72 9.60
C MET A 166 -0.78 11.69 10.20
N SER A 167 -1.25 10.49 10.47
CA SER A 167 -0.51 9.47 11.23
C SER A 167 -0.14 8.23 10.41
N VAL A 168 -0.47 8.18 9.12
CA VAL A 168 -0.22 7.05 8.23
C VAL A 168 -0.01 7.55 6.81
N SER A 169 0.86 6.88 6.04
CA SER A 169 1.16 7.21 4.65
C SER A 169 1.13 5.98 3.76
N SER A 170 0.70 6.16 2.50
CA SER A 170 0.69 5.06 1.52
C SER A 170 1.35 5.48 0.19
N PRO A 171 2.68 5.52 0.13
CA PRO A 171 3.45 5.69 -1.09
C PRO A 171 3.71 4.35 -1.79
N ASN A 172 4.18 4.40 -3.05
CA ASN A 172 4.81 3.25 -3.67
C ASN A 172 6.12 2.89 -2.96
N PHE A 173 6.27 1.62 -2.57
CA PHE A 173 7.53 1.09 -2.06
C PHE A 173 7.67 -0.40 -2.36
N SER A 174 8.79 -0.75 -2.96
CA SER A 174 9.21 -2.13 -3.29
C SER A 174 10.72 -2.19 -3.44
N LEU A 175 11.27 -3.39 -3.62
CA LEU A 175 12.69 -3.55 -3.99
C LEU A 175 12.99 -2.97 -5.39
N ALA A 176 12.02 -3.03 -6.33
CA ALA A 176 12.20 -2.42 -7.63
C ALA A 176 12.10 -0.91 -7.58
N GLU A 177 12.93 -0.25 -8.34
CA GLU A 177 12.80 1.18 -8.63
C GLU A 177 11.66 1.43 -9.63
N GLN A 178 10.75 2.33 -9.31
CA GLN A 178 9.72 2.76 -10.25
C GLN A 178 10.32 3.83 -11.18
N VAL A 179 10.73 3.40 -12.37
CA VAL A 179 11.44 4.27 -13.34
C VAL A 179 10.51 5.27 -14.00
N LYS A 180 9.27 4.86 -14.29
CA LYS A 180 8.22 5.73 -14.80
C LYS A 180 6.96 5.53 -13.98
N ASN A 181 6.21 6.62 -13.78
CA ASN A 181 4.89 6.49 -13.17
C ASN A 181 3.93 5.79 -14.15
N PRO A 182 3.45 4.58 -13.83
CA PRO A 182 2.52 3.84 -14.70
C PRO A 182 1.05 4.22 -14.47
N PHE A 183 0.76 5.01 -13.46
CA PHE A 183 -0.59 5.37 -13.03
C PHE A 183 -0.95 6.80 -13.43
N ALA A 184 -2.10 7.28 -13.00
CA ALA A 184 -2.50 8.67 -13.12
C ALA A 184 -1.44 9.61 -12.47
N PRO A 185 -1.33 10.87 -12.91
CA PRO A 185 -0.43 11.85 -12.31
C PRO A 185 -0.56 11.96 -10.79
N GLY A 186 0.50 12.42 -10.13
CA GLY A 186 0.52 12.62 -8.68
C GLY A 186 0.82 11.35 -7.85
N CYS A 187 1.29 10.25 -8.46
CA CYS A 187 1.82 9.12 -7.70
C CYS A 187 3.21 9.43 -7.13
N VAL A 188 3.43 9.00 -5.90
CA VAL A 188 4.68 9.16 -5.16
C VAL A 188 5.32 7.81 -4.91
N THR A 189 6.56 7.65 -5.33
CA THR A 189 7.41 6.51 -4.97
C THR A 189 8.46 6.92 -3.97
N ILE A 190 8.72 6.05 -3.00
CA ILE A 190 9.88 6.15 -2.11
C ILE A 190 10.86 4.99 -2.34
N ALA A 191 10.64 4.18 -3.39
CA ALA A 191 11.55 3.12 -3.80
C ALA A 191 12.77 3.67 -4.53
N GLY A 192 13.89 2.95 -4.43
CA GLY A 192 15.13 3.29 -5.13
C GLY A 192 15.99 4.36 -4.46
N ASN A 193 17.21 4.47 -4.96
CA ASN A 193 18.24 5.32 -4.36
C ASN A 193 17.97 6.82 -4.48
N ASN A 194 17.20 7.24 -5.47
CA ASN A 194 16.85 8.65 -5.68
C ASN A 194 15.87 9.19 -4.61
N ASN A 195 15.31 8.33 -3.79
CA ASN A 195 14.35 8.67 -2.74
C ASN A 195 14.94 8.52 -1.31
N ALA A 196 16.28 8.56 -1.19
CA ALA A 196 16.97 8.40 0.10
C ALA A 196 16.53 9.39 1.19
N GLU A 197 16.21 10.64 0.81
CA GLU A 197 15.71 11.66 1.73
C GLU A 197 14.34 11.27 2.32
N ALA A 198 13.40 10.85 1.48
CA ALA A 198 12.10 10.37 1.92
C ALA A 198 12.23 9.13 2.82
N GLN A 199 13.06 8.15 2.43
CA GLN A 199 13.32 6.96 3.24
C GLN A 199 13.93 7.31 4.60
N ALA A 200 14.87 8.25 4.66
CA ALA A 200 15.46 8.73 5.91
C ALA A 200 14.42 9.42 6.79
N TRP A 201 13.53 10.22 6.21
CA TRP A 201 12.43 10.86 6.93
C TRP A 201 11.48 9.83 7.55
N TYR A 202 11.03 8.82 6.76
CA TYR A 202 10.17 7.74 7.27
C TYR A 202 10.87 6.89 8.33
N THR A 203 12.16 6.62 8.17
CA THR A 203 12.97 5.90 9.16
C THR A 203 13.07 6.68 10.48
N LYS A 204 13.26 8.00 10.42
CA LYS A 204 13.34 8.86 11.61
C LYS A 204 11.99 8.96 12.31
N ASN A 205 10.92 9.20 11.57
CA ASN A 205 9.60 9.50 12.12
C ASN A 205 8.78 8.25 12.46
N GLN A 206 9.17 7.07 11.96
CA GLN A 206 8.47 5.78 12.15
C GLN A 206 6.97 5.83 11.83
N MET A 207 6.55 6.80 10.99
CA MET A 207 5.18 6.83 10.47
C MET A 207 4.90 5.54 9.72
N PRO A 208 3.78 4.84 9.98
CA PRO A 208 3.38 3.66 9.23
C PRO A 208 3.32 3.92 7.72
N VAL A 209 4.06 3.13 6.95
CA VAL A 209 4.13 3.17 5.50
C VAL A 209 3.36 1.98 4.94
N LEU A 210 2.17 2.23 4.40
CA LEU A 210 1.37 1.22 3.73
C LEU A 210 1.84 1.12 2.27
N ALA A 211 2.79 0.21 2.03
CA ALA A 211 3.52 0.11 0.78
C ALA A 211 2.66 -0.54 -0.32
N TYR A 212 2.19 0.25 -1.31
CA TYR A 212 1.51 -0.36 -2.45
C TYR A 212 2.50 -0.82 -3.52
N SER A 213 2.06 -1.77 -4.35
CA SER A 213 2.88 -2.45 -5.37
C SER A 213 4.15 -3.08 -4.80
N SER A 214 4.08 -3.68 -3.62
CA SER A 214 5.21 -4.25 -2.87
C SER A 214 6.01 -5.31 -3.64
N LEU A 215 5.39 -5.99 -4.63
CA LEU A 215 6.04 -6.90 -5.58
C LEU A 215 6.23 -6.29 -6.97
N ALA A 216 6.28 -4.95 -7.07
CA ALA A 216 6.46 -4.23 -8.33
C ALA A 216 5.46 -4.68 -9.41
N ARG A 217 4.16 -4.73 -9.06
CA ARG A 217 3.09 -5.16 -9.97
C ARG A 217 3.31 -6.55 -10.57
N GLY A 218 3.97 -7.43 -9.83
CA GLY A 218 4.23 -8.81 -10.22
C GLY A 218 5.60 -9.07 -10.86
N LEU A 219 6.47 -8.07 -11.02
CA LEU A 219 7.85 -8.31 -11.48
C LEU A 219 8.53 -9.38 -10.63
N PHE A 220 8.43 -9.29 -9.31
CA PHE A 220 9.01 -10.27 -8.38
C PHE A 220 8.12 -11.49 -8.13
N SER A 221 7.13 -11.77 -9.00
CA SER A 221 6.37 -13.03 -8.92
C SER A 221 7.17 -14.27 -9.35
N GLY A 222 8.31 -14.07 -10.03
CA GLY A 222 9.10 -15.12 -10.66
C GLY A 222 8.56 -15.55 -12.03
N ARG A 223 7.46 -14.98 -12.50
CA ARG A 223 6.83 -15.29 -13.81
C ARG A 223 7.28 -14.35 -14.94
N ILE A 224 7.77 -13.17 -14.60
CA ILE A 224 8.19 -12.16 -15.59
C ILE A 224 9.68 -12.30 -15.82
N THR A 225 10.06 -12.49 -17.09
CA THR A 225 11.45 -12.62 -17.53
C THR A 225 11.76 -11.64 -18.65
N ARG A 226 13.05 -11.48 -18.99
CA ARG A 226 13.48 -10.66 -20.14
C ARG A 226 12.94 -11.20 -21.46
N GLU A 227 12.91 -12.54 -21.59
CA GLU A 227 12.37 -13.24 -22.76
C GLU A 227 10.88 -12.98 -22.91
N LEU A 228 10.10 -13.11 -21.81
CA LEU A 228 8.67 -12.81 -21.83
C LEU A 228 8.41 -11.35 -22.22
N LEU A 229 9.22 -10.41 -21.73
CA LEU A 229 9.11 -8.99 -22.08
C LEU A 229 9.41 -8.76 -23.57
N ALA A 230 10.39 -9.47 -24.13
CA ALA A 230 10.80 -9.30 -25.52
C ALA A 230 9.82 -9.93 -26.52
N GLU A 231 9.30 -11.12 -26.20
CA GLU A 231 8.49 -11.93 -27.11
C GLU A 231 6.98 -11.71 -26.94
N HIS A 232 6.52 -11.50 -25.69
CA HIS A 232 5.11 -11.43 -25.34
C HIS A 232 4.81 -10.32 -24.32
N PRO A 233 5.14 -9.04 -24.62
CA PRO A 233 4.94 -7.93 -23.69
C PRO A 233 3.47 -7.69 -23.31
N ASP A 234 2.53 -8.13 -24.15
CA ASP A 234 1.08 -8.08 -23.94
C ASP A 234 0.60 -8.99 -22.81
N GLN A 235 1.35 -10.03 -22.46
CA GLN A 235 1.06 -10.94 -21.34
C GLN A 235 1.52 -10.36 -19.99
N ILE A 236 2.26 -9.26 -19.97
CA ILE A 236 2.71 -8.57 -18.77
C ILE A 236 1.74 -7.42 -18.47
N ASP A 237 1.31 -7.33 -17.21
CA ASP A 237 0.52 -6.20 -16.72
C ASP A 237 1.13 -4.87 -17.19
N GLN A 238 0.31 -4.02 -17.82
CA GLN A 238 0.81 -2.78 -18.42
C GLN A 238 1.48 -1.85 -17.39
N PHE A 239 0.99 -1.82 -16.15
CA PHE A 239 1.57 -1.00 -15.09
C PHE A 239 2.93 -1.54 -14.65
N CYS A 240 3.10 -2.87 -14.64
CA CYS A 240 4.38 -3.52 -14.43
C CYS A 240 5.37 -3.15 -15.52
N ARG A 241 4.96 -3.30 -16.78
CA ARG A 241 5.80 -3.05 -17.93
C ARG A 241 6.29 -1.60 -18.00
N ILE A 242 5.39 -0.63 -17.79
CA ILE A 242 5.73 0.80 -17.84
C ILE A 242 6.58 1.21 -16.64
N GLY A 243 6.24 0.75 -15.45
CA GLY A 243 6.87 1.21 -14.22
C GLY A 243 8.16 0.49 -13.85
N TYR A 244 8.29 -0.81 -14.16
CA TYR A 244 9.29 -1.64 -13.50
C TYR A 244 10.12 -2.53 -14.43
N CYS A 245 9.70 -2.82 -15.67
CA CYS A 245 10.44 -3.71 -16.58
C CYS A 245 11.64 -3.01 -17.22
N TYR A 246 12.66 -2.74 -16.42
CA TYR A 246 13.93 -2.12 -16.80
C TYR A 246 15.09 -3.00 -16.34
N GLU A 247 16.25 -2.92 -17.01
CA GLU A 247 17.37 -3.84 -16.80
C GLU A 247 17.83 -3.88 -15.35
N GLU A 248 17.95 -2.76 -14.67
CA GLU A 248 18.36 -2.70 -13.27
C GLU A 248 17.41 -3.49 -12.35
N ASN A 249 16.12 -3.49 -12.66
CA ASN A 249 15.14 -4.25 -11.90
C ASN A 249 15.18 -5.75 -12.25
N PHE A 250 15.53 -6.11 -13.48
CA PHE A 250 15.82 -7.50 -13.82
C PHE A 250 17.08 -8.01 -13.14
N VAL A 251 18.12 -7.18 -12.98
CA VAL A 251 19.29 -7.54 -12.16
C VAL A 251 18.90 -7.76 -10.69
N ARG A 252 18.01 -6.91 -10.13
CA ARG A 252 17.47 -7.14 -8.78
C ARG A 252 16.69 -8.47 -8.70
N LEU A 253 15.93 -8.79 -9.73
CA LEU A 253 15.17 -10.04 -9.83
C LEU A 253 16.12 -11.26 -9.85
N ASP A 254 17.21 -11.20 -10.63
CA ASP A 254 18.23 -12.24 -10.67
C ASP A 254 18.88 -12.44 -9.29
N ARG A 255 19.24 -11.34 -8.62
CA ARG A 255 19.79 -11.37 -7.26
C ARG A 255 18.79 -11.91 -6.22
N CYS A 256 17.48 -11.60 -6.37
CA CYS A 256 16.44 -12.23 -5.56
C CYS A 256 16.38 -13.74 -5.76
N LYS A 257 16.50 -14.21 -7.00
CA LYS A 257 16.50 -15.62 -7.32
C LYS A 257 17.65 -16.37 -6.65
N GLU A 258 18.88 -15.82 -6.72
CA GLU A 258 20.05 -16.39 -6.06
C GLU A 258 19.87 -16.52 -4.53
N ILE A 259 19.35 -15.45 -3.88
CA ILE A 259 19.10 -15.48 -2.43
C ILE A 259 17.98 -16.47 -2.09
N ALA A 260 16.94 -16.54 -2.93
CA ALA A 260 15.84 -17.46 -2.74
C ALA A 260 16.29 -18.92 -2.79
N GLU A 261 17.14 -19.27 -3.77
CA GLU A 261 17.74 -20.61 -3.89
C GLU A 261 18.60 -20.97 -2.68
N GLU A 262 19.44 -20.06 -2.18
CA GLU A 262 20.28 -20.31 -1.00
C GLU A 262 19.48 -20.46 0.30
N LYS A 263 18.43 -19.63 0.47
CA LYS A 263 17.59 -19.66 1.67
C LYS A 263 16.47 -20.71 1.62
N GLY A 264 16.30 -21.42 0.48
CA GLY A 264 15.23 -22.40 0.32
C GLY A 264 13.83 -21.75 0.35
N CYS A 265 13.70 -20.55 -0.17
CA CYS A 265 12.45 -19.79 -0.25
C CYS A 265 12.14 -19.35 -1.70
N THR A 266 11.15 -18.50 -1.90
CA THR A 266 10.75 -18.06 -3.24
C THR A 266 11.16 -16.61 -3.51
N ILE A 267 11.25 -16.23 -4.79
CA ILE A 267 11.56 -14.85 -5.21
C ILE A 267 10.60 -13.84 -4.56
N PRO A 268 9.25 -14.02 -4.59
CA PRO A 268 8.33 -13.12 -3.91
C PRO A 268 8.63 -12.96 -2.42
N GLN A 269 9.05 -14.04 -1.76
CA GLN A 269 9.35 -14.01 -0.32
C GLN A 269 10.61 -13.17 -0.03
N VAL A 270 11.65 -13.23 -0.87
CA VAL A 270 12.84 -12.38 -0.73
C VAL A 270 12.49 -10.91 -0.96
N ALA A 271 11.77 -10.60 -2.05
CA ALA A 271 11.38 -9.23 -2.36
C ALA A 271 10.44 -8.63 -1.30
N MET A 272 9.56 -9.45 -0.72
CA MET A 272 8.66 -9.01 0.35
C MET A 272 9.41 -8.86 1.68
N ALA A 273 10.37 -9.73 1.99
CA ALA A 273 11.24 -9.62 3.16
C ALA A 273 12.03 -8.30 3.15
N TYR A 274 12.48 -7.85 1.97
CA TYR A 274 13.09 -6.53 1.82
C TYR A 274 12.17 -5.39 2.30
N VAL A 275 10.88 -5.43 1.95
CA VAL A 275 9.91 -4.43 2.40
C VAL A 275 9.64 -4.53 3.90
N LEU A 276 9.57 -5.76 4.43
CA LEU A 276 9.28 -6.01 5.85
C LEU A 276 10.44 -5.65 6.78
N ASP A 277 11.67 -5.91 6.36
CA ASP A 277 12.89 -5.72 7.17
C ASP A 277 13.55 -4.35 6.93
N CYS A 278 12.97 -3.46 6.10
CA CYS A 278 13.49 -2.12 5.92
C CYS A 278 13.43 -1.31 7.24
N PRO A 279 14.31 -0.31 7.43
CA PRO A 279 14.34 0.47 8.68
C PRO A 279 13.10 1.35 8.90
N MET A 280 12.26 1.53 7.89
CA MET A 280 10.98 2.22 7.98
C MET A 280 9.92 1.31 8.60
N ASN A 281 8.88 1.88 9.20
CA ASN A 281 7.74 1.13 9.72
C ASN A 281 6.79 0.73 8.57
N ALA A 282 7.22 -0.20 7.69
CA ALA A 282 6.54 -0.56 6.47
C ALA A 282 5.57 -1.75 6.63
N PHE A 283 4.44 -1.65 5.94
CA PHE A 283 3.36 -2.64 5.87
C PHE A 283 3.04 -2.91 4.41
N PRO A 284 3.41 -4.07 3.87
CA PRO A 284 3.09 -4.40 2.48
C PRO A 284 1.59 -4.52 2.24
N ILE A 285 1.10 -3.86 1.19
CA ILE A 285 -0.22 -4.13 0.62
C ILE A 285 -0.01 -5.19 -0.46
N ILE A 286 -0.64 -6.36 -0.28
CA ILE A 286 -0.56 -7.46 -1.22
C ILE A 286 -1.83 -7.56 -2.06
N GLY A 287 -1.67 -7.79 -3.36
CA GLY A 287 -2.74 -8.24 -4.24
C GLY A 287 -2.57 -9.75 -4.46
N ALA A 288 -3.62 -10.50 -4.25
CA ALA A 288 -3.62 -11.94 -4.47
C ALA A 288 -4.94 -12.39 -5.10
N ALA A 289 -4.87 -13.36 -6.01
CA ALA A 289 -6.04 -13.90 -6.68
C ALA A 289 -6.60 -15.14 -5.95
N ASN A 290 -5.84 -15.74 -5.03
CA ASN A 290 -6.18 -16.97 -4.34
C ASN A 290 -5.35 -17.19 -3.07
N ARG A 291 -5.74 -18.20 -2.28
CA ARG A 291 -5.09 -18.57 -1.01
C ARG A 291 -3.59 -18.86 -1.16
N CYS A 292 -3.18 -19.57 -2.21
CA CYS A 292 -1.78 -19.94 -2.39
C CYS A 292 -0.86 -18.71 -2.58
N GLU A 293 -1.34 -17.67 -3.26
CA GLU A 293 -0.59 -16.43 -3.43
C GLU A 293 -0.48 -15.64 -2.13
N ILE A 294 -1.54 -15.68 -1.29
CA ILE A 294 -1.50 -15.08 0.05
C ILE A 294 -0.48 -15.84 0.91
N GLU A 295 -0.56 -17.18 0.99
CA GLU A 295 0.37 -18.02 1.76
C GLU A 295 1.83 -17.81 1.31
N SER A 296 2.07 -17.68 0.01
CA SER A 296 3.38 -17.35 -0.55
C SER A 296 3.89 -16.03 0.00
N SER A 297 3.07 -14.96 -0.03
CA SER A 297 3.45 -13.65 0.49
C SER A 297 3.72 -13.69 2.00
N LEU A 298 2.88 -14.38 2.77
CA LEU A 298 3.05 -14.54 4.23
C LEU A 298 4.31 -15.32 4.60
N GLY A 299 4.79 -16.20 3.72
CA GLY A 299 6.04 -16.92 3.90
C GLY A 299 7.25 -16.00 4.07
N ALA A 300 7.17 -14.76 3.59
CA ALA A 300 8.21 -13.74 3.76
C ALA A 300 8.51 -13.40 5.23
N LEU A 301 7.55 -13.56 6.14
CA LEU A 301 7.76 -13.35 7.59
C LEU A 301 8.85 -14.25 8.18
N LYS A 302 9.16 -15.37 7.52
CA LYS A 302 10.20 -16.32 7.93
C LYS A 302 11.56 -16.06 7.28
N VAL A 303 11.62 -15.21 6.28
CA VAL A 303 12.84 -14.86 5.57
C VAL A 303 13.50 -13.67 6.25
N LYS A 304 14.78 -13.80 6.59
CA LYS A 304 15.58 -12.72 7.15
C LYS A 304 16.72 -12.39 6.21
N LEU A 305 16.84 -11.11 5.89
CA LEU A 305 17.92 -10.59 5.06
C LEU A 305 19.02 -10.00 5.94
N THR A 306 20.27 -10.33 5.63
CA THR A 306 21.42 -9.65 6.26
C THR A 306 21.57 -8.24 5.67
N PRO A 307 22.22 -7.31 6.38
CA PRO A 307 22.51 -5.99 5.82
C PRO A 307 23.27 -6.04 4.48
N GLN A 308 24.16 -7.02 4.32
CA GLN A 308 24.92 -7.19 3.09
C GLN A 308 24.05 -7.70 1.93
N GLU A 309 23.07 -8.60 2.20
CA GLU A 309 22.09 -9.03 1.21
C GLU A 309 21.18 -7.88 0.79
N VAL A 310 20.80 -6.99 1.71
CA VAL A 310 20.03 -5.78 1.37
C VAL A 310 20.84 -4.87 0.44
N LEU A 311 22.09 -4.56 0.75
CA LEU A 311 22.95 -3.77 -0.13
C LEU A 311 23.14 -4.42 -1.51
N TYR A 312 23.25 -5.75 -1.55
CA TYR A 312 23.34 -6.50 -2.78
C TYR A 312 22.04 -6.37 -3.60
N LEU A 313 20.90 -6.56 -3.00
CA LEU A 313 19.57 -6.39 -3.65
C LEU A 313 19.37 -4.98 -4.18
N GLU A 314 19.83 -3.96 -3.46
CA GLU A 314 19.74 -2.54 -3.85
C GLU A 314 20.76 -2.14 -4.93
N LEU A 315 21.58 -3.05 -5.42
CA LEU A 315 22.70 -2.82 -6.37
C LEU A 315 23.78 -1.86 -5.81
N LYS A 316 23.90 -1.76 -4.49
CA LYS A 316 24.93 -0.98 -3.78
C LYS A 316 26.18 -1.78 -3.45
N ALA A 317 26.14 -3.10 -3.63
CA ALA A 317 27.24 -4.01 -3.46
C ALA A 317 27.26 -5.05 -4.59
N ASP A 318 28.46 -5.46 -5.02
CA ASP A 318 28.63 -6.49 -6.06
C ASP A 318 28.66 -7.90 -5.46
N SER A 319 28.77 -8.01 -4.15
CA SER A 319 28.82 -9.28 -3.42
C SER A 319 27.99 -9.19 -2.14
N ARG A 320 27.44 -10.32 -1.74
CA ARG A 320 26.70 -10.51 -0.48
C ARG A 320 27.50 -11.24 0.60
N LYS A 321 28.81 -11.41 0.37
CA LYS A 321 29.76 -12.03 1.30
C LYS A 321 30.67 -10.98 1.90
#